data_15e4740ac272d1d2ff2d36a4fa00d082
#
_entry.id   15e4740ac272d1d2ff2d36a4fa00d082
#
_cell.length_a   1.000
_cell.length_b   1.000
_cell.length_c   1.000
_cell.angle_alpha   90.00
_cell.angle_beta   90.00
_cell.angle_gamma   90.00
#
_symmetry.space_group_name_H-M   'P 1'
#
loop_
_entity.id
_entity.type
_entity.pdbx_description
1 polymer ?
#
loop_
_entity_poly.entity_id
_entity_poly.type
_entity_poly.pdbx_seq_one_letter_code
_entity_poly.pdbx_strand_id
1 'polypeptide(L)'
;MAERFFPLDSGSATWGSTISQAWDVTQAETASGRRRAICNQVFPKTTFNLSFPALSDADVNKLLGFYSKCKGTLLPFWYKDYGSRVEMQKIYRNSDGAYQCYTDQGGYILACEYVDNVRVYVDNIETLDFTVNGGLMNVPGAKPASVVTACYDYYWRVRFDGNLSVTQTFADINSVSVKLVTVR
;
A
#
# COMPACT_ATOMS: atom_id res chain seq x y z
N MET A 1 18.07 -2.03 -6.43
CA MET A 1 17.14 -3.12 -6.83
C MET A 1 16.05 -2.46 -7.63
N ALA A 2 15.70 -2.94 -8.83
CA ALA A 2 14.66 -2.29 -9.62
C ALA A 2 13.31 -2.35 -8.89
N GLU A 3 12.63 -1.22 -8.78
CA GLU A 3 11.28 -1.16 -8.21
C GLU A 3 10.31 -1.93 -9.09
N ARG A 4 9.44 -2.70 -8.46
CA ARG A 4 8.42 -3.51 -9.13
C ARG A 4 7.05 -3.03 -8.71
N PHE A 5 6.20 -2.77 -9.69
CA PHE A 5 4.83 -2.35 -9.46
C PHE A 5 3.87 -3.43 -9.96
N PHE A 6 2.75 -3.57 -9.27
CA PHE A 6 1.70 -4.49 -9.68
C PHE A 6 1.21 -4.12 -11.09
N PRO A 7 1.10 -5.08 -12.02
CA PRO A 7 0.99 -4.80 -13.45
C PRO A 7 -0.42 -4.43 -13.92
N LEU A 8 -1.43 -4.64 -13.09
CA LEU A 8 -2.83 -4.33 -13.41
C LEU A 8 -3.26 -3.08 -12.64
N ASP A 9 -4.14 -2.31 -13.25
CA ASP A 9 -4.74 -1.16 -12.58
C ASP A 9 -5.68 -1.62 -11.45
N SER A 10 -5.65 -0.94 -10.32
CA SER A 10 -6.53 -1.22 -9.18
C SER A 10 -8.03 -1.03 -9.54
N GLY A 11 -8.32 -0.20 -10.51
CA GLY A 11 -9.69 -0.02 -11.04
C GLY A 11 -10.24 -1.23 -11.80
N SER A 12 -9.40 -2.16 -12.24
CA SER A 12 -9.82 -3.41 -12.86
C SER A 12 -10.22 -4.51 -11.87
N ALA A 13 -9.83 -4.36 -10.60
CA ALA A 13 -10.31 -5.20 -9.51
C ALA A 13 -11.77 -4.85 -9.18
N THR A 14 -12.64 -5.86 -9.18
CA THR A 14 -14.07 -5.62 -9.05
C THR A 14 -14.60 -5.64 -7.63
N TRP A 15 -15.87 -5.33 -7.53
CA TRP A 15 -16.71 -5.54 -6.34
C TRP A 15 -16.59 -7.00 -5.86
N GLY A 16 -16.16 -7.20 -4.64
CA GLY A 16 -15.84 -8.51 -4.08
C GLY A 16 -14.38 -8.62 -3.65
N SER A 17 -13.54 -7.65 -4.03
CA SER A 17 -12.24 -7.49 -3.42
C SER A 17 -12.39 -7.11 -1.95
N THR A 18 -11.60 -7.74 -1.08
CA THR A 18 -11.68 -7.51 0.36
C THR A 18 -10.33 -7.12 0.93
N ILE A 19 -10.38 -6.23 1.93
CA ILE A 19 -9.21 -5.84 2.70
C ILE A 19 -9.43 -6.34 4.13
N SER A 20 -8.47 -7.03 4.70
CA SER A 20 -8.50 -7.48 6.08
C SER A 20 -7.22 -7.12 6.80
N GLN A 21 -7.33 -6.80 8.08
CA GLN A 21 -6.19 -6.53 8.95
C GLN A 21 -6.14 -7.56 10.07
N ALA A 22 -4.95 -8.05 10.36
CA ALA A 22 -4.72 -9.00 11.44
C ALA A 22 -3.54 -8.54 12.29
N TRP A 23 -3.69 -8.75 13.61
CA TRP A 23 -2.64 -8.57 14.59
C TRP A 23 -2.25 -9.93 15.16
N ASP A 24 -0.95 -10.17 15.29
CA ASP A 24 -0.46 -11.36 15.97
C ASP A 24 -0.41 -11.08 17.48
N VAL A 25 -1.45 -11.52 18.16
CA VAL A 25 -1.62 -11.34 19.62
C VAL A 25 -1.63 -12.70 20.29
N THR A 26 -0.63 -12.94 21.11
CA THR A 26 -0.57 -14.12 22.00
C THR A 26 -1.29 -13.80 23.29
N GLN A 27 -2.27 -14.61 23.65
CA GLN A 27 -3.00 -14.50 24.91
C GLN A 27 -2.70 -15.69 25.80
N ALA A 28 -2.45 -15.42 27.08
CA ALA A 28 -2.27 -16.43 28.12
C ALA A 28 -3.20 -16.16 29.30
N GLU A 29 -3.88 -17.19 29.77
CA GLU A 29 -4.71 -17.16 30.97
C GLU A 29 -4.02 -17.96 32.08
N THR A 30 -3.92 -17.37 33.26
CA THR A 30 -3.38 -18.05 34.44
C THR A 30 -4.46 -18.84 35.16
N ALA A 31 -4.09 -19.83 35.95
CA ALA A 31 -5.03 -20.61 36.76
C ALA A 31 -5.91 -19.77 37.70
N SER A 32 -5.49 -18.53 38.01
CA SER A 32 -6.27 -17.56 38.80
C SER A 32 -7.22 -16.70 37.96
N GLY A 33 -7.41 -17.01 36.66
CA GLY A 33 -8.29 -16.27 35.75
C GLY A 33 -7.75 -14.93 35.23
N ARG A 34 -6.48 -14.61 35.51
CA ARG A 34 -5.87 -13.39 34.97
C ARG A 34 -5.43 -13.63 33.52
N ARG A 35 -5.87 -12.73 32.63
CA ARG A 35 -5.48 -12.74 31.22
C ARG A 35 -4.35 -11.75 30.98
N ARG A 36 -3.36 -12.18 30.20
CA ARG A 36 -2.30 -11.32 29.66
C ARG A 36 -2.28 -11.48 28.16
N ALA A 37 -2.12 -10.36 27.46
CA ALA A 37 -1.97 -10.35 26.00
C ALA A 37 -0.67 -9.63 25.62
N ILE A 38 0.06 -10.19 24.66
CA ILE A 38 1.28 -9.64 24.11
C ILE A 38 1.07 -9.54 22.60
N CYS A 39 1.29 -8.36 22.03
CA CYS A 39 1.29 -8.16 20.60
C CYS A 39 2.72 -8.39 20.06
N ASN A 40 2.87 -9.32 19.12
CA ASN A 40 4.14 -9.70 18.54
C ASN A 40 4.52 -8.85 17.31
N GLN A 41 3.67 -7.88 16.93
CA GLN A 41 3.84 -7.04 15.76
C GLN A 41 3.79 -5.56 16.13
N VAL A 42 4.56 -4.76 15.39
CA VAL A 42 4.52 -3.29 15.49
C VAL A 42 3.44 -2.71 14.55
N PHE A 43 3.16 -3.38 13.43
CA PHE A 43 2.20 -2.95 12.42
C PHE A 43 1.22 -4.07 12.10
N PRO A 44 -0.03 -3.77 11.76
CA PRO A 44 -1.00 -4.78 11.34
C PRO A 44 -0.57 -5.41 10.01
N LYS A 45 -0.78 -6.70 9.89
CA LYS A 45 -0.67 -7.42 8.64
C LYS A 45 -1.95 -7.16 7.84
N THR A 46 -1.85 -6.38 6.77
CA THR A 46 -2.97 -6.12 5.87
C THR A 46 -2.93 -7.12 4.72
N THR A 47 -4.07 -7.73 4.44
CA THR A 47 -4.26 -8.68 3.35
C THR A 47 -5.29 -8.12 2.37
N PHE A 48 -4.93 -8.09 1.09
CA PHE A 48 -5.81 -7.71 -0.01
C PHE A 48 -6.17 -8.97 -0.79
N ASN A 49 -7.46 -9.31 -0.83
CA ASN A 49 -7.98 -10.35 -1.71
C ASN A 49 -8.64 -9.66 -2.90
N LEU A 50 -7.98 -9.71 -4.04
CA LEU A 50 -8.42 -9.05 -5.26
C LEU A 50 -9.13 -10.06 -6.16
N SER A 51 -10.28 -9.68 -6.68
CA SER A 51 -11.05 -10.49 -7.61
C SER A 51 -11.12 -9.80 -8.96
N PHE A 52 -10.68 -10.48 -10.00
CA PHE A 52 -10.71 -10.02 -11.39
C PHE A 52 -11.58 -11.00 -12.19
N PRO A 53 -12.86 -10.76 -12.38
CA PRO A 53 -13.78 -11.72 -13.03
C PRO A 53 -13.68 -11.74 -14.54
N ALA A 54 -13.11 -10.70 -15.17
CA ALA A 54 -13.04 -10.56 -16.61
C ALA A 54 -11.72 -9.91 -17.03
N LEU A 55 -10.66 -10.71 -17.10
CA LEU A 55 -9.37 -10.29 -17.64
C LEU A 55 -9.18 -10.86 -19.06
N SER A 56 -8.59 -10.05 -19.92
CA SER A 56 -8.13 -10.50 -21.23
C SER A 56 -6.97 -11.48 -21.11
N ASP A 57 -6.76 -12.33 -22.12
CA ASP A 57 -5.58 -13.21 -22.16
C ASP A 57 -4.28 -12.43 -22.09
N ALA A 58 -4.23 -11.22 -22.66
CA ALA A 58 -3.05 -10.35 -22.60
C ALA A 58 -2.75 -9.91 -21.16
N ASP A 59 -3.77 -9.53 -20.37
CA ASP A 59 -3.59 -9.10 -18.98
C ASP A 59 -3.28 -10.28 -18.06
N VAL A 60 -3.87 -11.44 -18.31
CA VAL A 60 -3.51 -12.67 -17.62
C VAL A 60 -2.03 -13.02 -17.86
N ASN A 61 -1.55 -12.93 -19.10
CA ASN A 61 -0.15 -13.17 -19.42
C ASN A 61 0.79 -12.17 -18.74
N LYS A 62 0.41 -10.89 -18.67
CA LYS A 62 1.16 -9.87 -17.91
C LYS A 62 1.25 -10.25 -16.43
N LEU A 63 0.14 -10.68 -15.82
CA LEU A 63 0.07 -11.05 -14.41
C LEU A 63 0.88 -12.32 -14.13
N LEU A 64 0.77 -13.35 -14.95
CA LEU A 64 1.57 -14.58 -14.84
C LEU A 64 3.07 -14.32 -14.99
N GLY A 65 3.44 -13.49 -15.97
CA GLY A 65 4.82 -13.06 -16.18
C GLY A 65 5.36 -12.29 -14.99
N PHE A 66 4.54 -11.41 -14.39
CA PHE A 66 4.91 -10.67 -13.20
C PHE A 66 5.06 -11.58 -11.97
N TYR A 67 4.13 -12.51 -11.76
CA TYR A 67 4.22 -13.51 -10.69
C TYR A 67 5.51 -14.33 -10.78
N SER A 68 5.88 -14.73 -11.99
CA SER A 68 7.14 -15.47 -12.24
C SER A 68 8.37 -14.59 -11.96
N LYS A 69 8.36 -13.30 -12.35
CA LYS A 69 9.42 -12.34 -12.04
C LYS A 69 9.57 -12.09 -10.53
N CYS A 70 8.48 -12.15 -9.78
CA CYS A 70 8.48 -12.09 -8.32
C CYS A 70 8.90 -13.42 -7.67
N LYS A 71 9.16 -14.48 -8.44
CA LYS A 71 9.43 -15.84 -7.95
C LYS A 71 8.32 -16.33 -7.01
N GLY A 72 7.09 -16.15 -7.46
CA GLY A 72 5.90 -16.45 -6.66
C GLY A 72 5.77 -15.54 -5.45
N THR A 73 5.76 -16.09 -4.27
CA THR A 73 5.58 -15.36 -3.00
C THR A 73 6.85 -14.75 -2.42
N LEU A 74 8.01 -14.85 -3.12
CA LEU A 74 9.31 -14.51 -2.53
C LEU A 74 9.59 -13.00 -2.51
N LEU A 75 9.44 -12.34 -3.66
CA LEU A 75 9.90 -10.96 -3.82
C LEU A 75 8.77 -9.96 -3.62
N PRO A 76 8.99 -8.89 -2.83
CA PRO A 76 8.01 -7.85 -2.66
C PRO A 76 7.95 -6.91 -3.86
N PHE A 77 6.81 -6.21 -3.96
CA PHE A 77 6.51 -5.20 -4.97
C PHE A 77 5.54 -4.15 -4.41
N TRP A 78 5.35 -3.07 -5.17
CA TRP A 78 4.44 -1.98 -4.82
C TRP A 78 3.04 -2.22 -5.41
N TYR A 79 2.04 -2.10 -4.56
CA TYR A 79 0.63 -2.19 -4.92
C TYR A 79 -0.09 -0.92 -4.50
N LYS A 80 -0.82 -0.33 -5.44
CA LYS A 80 -1.71 0.79 -5.19
C LYS A 80 -3.14 0.27 -5.14
N ASP A 81 -3.80 0.42 -4.00
CA ASP A 81 -5.22 0.14 -3.87
C ASP A 81 -6.08 1.28 -4.41
N TYR A 82 -7.34 1.01 -4.76
CA TYR A 82 -8.26 2.01 -5.29
C TYR A 82 -8.41 3.24 -4.37
N GLY A 83 -8.46 3.03 -3.06
CA GLY A 83 -8.56 4.10 -2.05
C GLY A 83 -7.22 4.68 -1.60
N SER A 84 -6.09 4.33 -2.24
CA SER A 84 -4.75 4.76 -1.81
C SER A 84 -4.41 6.16 -2.30
N ARG A 85 -5.29 7.13 -2.02
CA ARG A 85 -5.07 8.55 -2.30
C ARG A 85 -5.31 9.38 -1.06
N VAL A 86 -4.43 10.33 -0.84
CA VAL A 86 -4.52 11.33 0.23
C VAL A 86 -4.70 12.70 -0.41
N GLU A 87 -5.63 13.50 0.11
CA GLU A 87 -5.90 14.84 -0.40
C GLU A 87 -5.75 15.88 0.71
N MET A 88 -4.99 16.94 0.42
CA MET A 88 -4.78 18.12 1.28
C MET A 88 -4.42 17.77 2.74
N GLN A 89 -3.67 16.71 2.93
CA GLN A 89 -3.26 16.28 4.27
C GLN A 89 -2.10 17.14 4.76
N LYS A 90 -2.22 17.64 5.99
CA LYS A 90 -1.13 18.35 6.66
C LYS A 90 -0.04 17.35 7.01
N ILE A 91 1.18 17.63 6.57
CA ILE A 91 2.36 16.83 6.85
C ILE A 91 3.30 17.58 7.78
N TYR A 92 4.06 16.82 8.57
CA TYR A 92 4.92 17.37 9.60
C TYR A 92 6.38 17.12 9.28
N ARG A 93 7.21 18.10 9.56
CA ARG A 93 8.65 18.01 9.42
C ARG A 93 9.23 17.09 10.49
N ASN A 94 10.03 16.14 10.09
CA ASN A 94 10.77 15.27 11.00
C ASN A 94 12.06 15.95 11.53
N SER A 95 12.79 15.28 12.42
CA SER A 95 14.07 15.77 12.98
C SER A 95 15.12 16.08 11.91
N ASP A 96 15.09 15.36 10.78
CA ASP A 96 16.06 15.47 9.70
C ASP A 96 15.72 16.58 8.70
N GLY A 97 14.58 17.27 8.96
CA GLY A 97 14.13 18.37 8.13
C GLY A 97 13.27 17.96 6.93
N ALA A 98 13.06 16.68 6.69
CA ALA A 98 12.17 16.16 5.66
C ALA A 98 10.73 16.03 6.20
N TYR A 99 9.77 15.98 5.28
CA TYR A 99 8.36 15.76 5.59
C TYR A 99 8.00 14.29 5.31
N GLN A 100 7.48 13.58 6.30
CA GLN A 100 7.03 12.20 6.14
C GLN A 100 5.60 12.19 5.61
N CYS A 101 5.39 11.49 4.49
CA CYS A 101 4.05 11.14 4.02
C CYS A 101 3.46 10.03 4.88
N TYR A 102 2.19 10.12 5.20
CA TYR A 102 1.50 9.11 5.98
C TYR A 102 0.04 8.96 5.55
N THR A 103 -0.53 7.80 5.82
CA THR A 103 -1.96 7.58 5.70
C THR A 103 -2.60 7.55 7.08
N ASP A 104 -3.78 8.16 7.20
CA ASP A 104 -4.59 8.14 8.41
C ASP A 104 -5.79 7.20 8.19
N GLN A 105 -5.83 6.14 8.97
CA GLN A 105 -6.92 5.17 8.98
C GLN A 105 -7.75 5.32 10.25
N GLY A 106 -8.54 6.39 10.33
CA GLY A 106 -9.39 6.64 11.49
C GLY A 106 -8.61 6.95 12.77
N GLY A 107 -7.52 7.71 12.67
CA GLY A 107 -6.62 8.05 13.76
C GLY A 107 -5.42 7.13 13.92
N TYR A 108 -5.37 6.01 13.18
CA TYR A 108 -4.18 5.15 13.11
C TYR A 108 -3.28 5.62 11.96
N ILE A 109 -2.16 6.22 12.32
CA ILE A 109 -1.22 6.86 11.38
C ILE A 109 -0.16 5.84 10.96
N LEU A 110 -0.03 5.63 9.64
CA LEU A 110 0.98 4.78 9.05
C LEU A 110 1.88 5.60 8.12
N ALA A 111 3.18 5.53 8.32
CA ALA A 111 4.14 6.11 7.38
C ALA A 111 4.09 5.39 6.04
N CYS A 112 3.99 6.16 4.96
CA CYS A 112 4.08 5.64 3.60
C CYS A 112 5.55 5.37 3.27
N GLU A 113 5.82 4.22 2.65
CA GLU A 113 7.16 3.85 2.18
C GLU A 113 7.42 4.35 0.75
N TYR A 114 6.36 4.50 -0.05
CA TYR A 114 6.41 4.99 -1.42
C TYR A 114 5.16 5.80 -1.76
N VAL A 115 5.37 6.96 -2.39
CA VAL A 115 4.30 7.84 -2.87
C VAL A 115 4.59 8.32 -4.29
N ASP A 116 3.53 8.65 -5.02
CA ASP A 116 3.57 9.17 -6.39
C ASP A 116 2.46 10.20 -6.62
N ASN A 117 2.42 10.84 -7.79
CA ASN A 117 1.45 11.88 -8.16
C ASN A 117 1.33 12.97 -7.08
N VAL A 118 2.48 13.41 -6.59
CA VAL A 118 2.57 14.34 -5.47
C VAL A 118 2.30 15.78 -5.91
N ARG A 119 1.45 16.48 -5.14
CA ARG A 119 1.28 17.94 -5.19
C ARG A 119 1.49 18.48 -3.80
N VAL A 120 2.27 19.53 -3.69
CA VAL A 120 2.63 20.14 -2.41
C VAL A 120 2.15 21.58 -2.35
N TYR A 121 1.60 21.95 -1.21
CA TYR A 121 1.15 23.31 -0.94
C TYR A 121 1.83 23.82 0.33
N VAL A 122 2.40 25.01 0.25
CA VAL A 122 2.98 25.74 1.37
C VAL A 122 2.09 26.94 1.66
N ASP A 123 1.50 27.01 2.84
CA ASP A 123 0.55 28.04 3.24
C ASP A 123 -0.61 28.22 2.22
N ASN A 124 -1.14 27.08 1.71
CA ASN A 124 -2.17 26.94 0.66
C ASN A 124 -1.76 27.39 -0.76
N ILE A 125 -0.49 27.66 -1.00
CA ILE A 125 0.03 27.98 -2.34
C ILE A 125 0.76 26.76 -2.88
N GLU A 126 0.37 26.30 -4.08
CA GLU A 126 1.03 25.17 -4.73
C GLU A 126 2.50 25.51 -5.06
N THR A 127 3.39 24.60 -4.72
CA THR A 127 4.81 24.73 -5.03
C THR A 127 5.27 23.56 -5.89
N LEU A 128 6.16 23.86 -6.85
CA LEU A 128 6.85 22.85 -7.65
C LEU A 128 8.26 22.57 -7.14
N ASP A 129 8.74 23.36 -6.16
CA ASP A 129 10.06 23.20 -5.58
C ASP A 129 10.04 22.19 -4.44
N PHE A 130 10.00 20.94 -4.80
CA PHE A 130 10.10 19.81 -3.86
C PHE A 130 10.76 18.60 -4.52
N THR A 131 11.30 17.72 -3.68
CA THR A 131 11.81 16.41 -4.11
C THR A 131 11.19 15.31 -3.27
N VAL A 132 10.94 14.16 -3.90
CA VAL A 132 10.37 12.98 -3.25
C VAL A 132 11.35 11.84 -3.32
N ASN A 133 11.55 11.16 -2.19
CA ASN A 133 12.35 9.95 -2.10
C ASN A 133 11.60 8.90 -1.27
N GLY A 134 10.97 7.94 -1.96
CA GLY A 134 10.06 6.98 -1.32
C GLY A 134 8.88 7.70 -0.67
N GLY A 135 8.74 7.59 0.65
CA GLY A 135 7.69 8.25 1.43
C GLY A 135 8.13 9.56 2.08
N LEU A 136 9.34 10.06 1.79
CA LEU A 136 9.87 11.30 2.33
C LEU A 136 9.86 12.40 1.28
N MET A 137 9.47 13.61 1.69
CA MET A 137 9.50 14.81 0.86
C MET A 137 10.44 15.84 1.44
N ASN A 138 11.20 16.51 0.58
CA ASN A 138 11.96 17.69 0.92
C ASN A 138 11.36 18.89 0.20
N VAL A 139 11.03 19.94 0.96
CA VAL A 139 10.41 21.18 0.47
C VAL A 139 11.30 22.35 0.90
N PRO A 140 12.32 22.74 0.10
CA PRO A 140 13.31 23.74 0.51
C PRO A 140 12.73 25.10 0.84
N GLY A 141 11.65 25.49 0.13
CA GLY A 141 10.97 26.80 0.32
C GLY A 141 10.11 26.90 1.57
N ALA A 142 9.84 25.79 2.29
CA ALA A 142 9.00 25.82 3.46
C ALA A 142 9.76 26.31 4.70
N LYS A 143 9.29 27.39 5.32
CA LYS A 143 9.83 27.90 6.58
C LYS A 143 9.38 27.02 7.76
N PRO A 144 10.07 27.02 8.90
CA PRO A 144 9.68 26.22 10.06
C PRO A 144 8.26 26.46 10.58
N ALA A 145 7.71 27.67 10.37
CA ALA A 145 6.36 28.05 10.78
C ALA A 145 5.30 27.83 9.70
N SER A 146 5.70 27.49 8.45
CA SER A 146 4.77 27.28 7.34
C SER A 146 3.96 26.00 7.52
N VAL A 147 2.70 26.05 7.12
CA VAL A 147 1.84 24.87 7.05
C VAL A 147 2.04 24.22 5.70
N VAL A 148 2.55 22.97 5.71
CA VAL A 148 2.73 22.20 4.48
C VAL A 148 1.63 21.15 4.40
N THR A 149 0.89 21.17 3.29
CA THR A 149 -0.12 20.16 2.96
C THR A 149 0.25 19.51 1.65
N ALA A 150 -0.14 18.23 1.49
CA ALA A 150 0.16 17.49 0.27
C ALA A 150 -1.00 16.61 -0.16
N CYS A 151 -1.08 16.41 -1.48
CA CYS A 151 -1.89 15.39 -2.11
C CYS A 151 -0.96 14.36 -2.74
N TYR A 152 -1.21 13.09 -2.55
CA TYR A 152 -0.39 12.02 -3.11
C TYR A 152 -1.13 10.71 -3.19
N ASP A 153 -0.70 9.86 -4.10
CA ASP A 153 -1.04 8.46 -4.14
C ASP A 153 0.00 7.67 -3.35
N TYR A 154 -0.42 6.77 -2.47
CA TYR A 154 0.51 5.94 -1.70
C TYR A 154 0.41 4.48 -2.10
N TYR A 155 1.52 3.77 -1.95
CA TYR A 155 1.64 2.38 -2.32
C TYR A 155 1.93 1.52 -1.11
N TRP A 156 1.35 0.32 -1.12
CA TRP A 156 1.63 -0.72 -0.14
C TRP A 156 2.77 -1.59 -0.65
N ARG A 157 3.75 -1.82 0.21
CA ARG A 157 4.75 -2.83 -0.06
C ARG A 157 4.15 -4.19 0.25
N VAL A 158 3.94 -5.02 -0.76
CA VAL A 158 3.24 -6.29 -0.65
C VAL A 158 4.02 -7.42 -1.32
N ARG A 159 3.62 -8.64 -1.03
CA ARG A 159 3.98 -9.84 -1.79
C ARG A 159 2.75 -10.66 -2.06
N PHE A 160 2.83 -11.57 -3.01
CA PHE A 160 1.79 -12.57 -3.20
C PHE A 160 1.70 -13.48 -1.96
N ASP A 161 0.49 -13.87 -1.58
CA ASP A 161 0.22 -14.80 -0.48
C ASP A 161 -0.54 -16.01 -1.05
N GLY A 162 0.19 -16.94 -1.61
CA GLY A 162 -0.33 -18.17 -2.24
C GLY A 162 -0.07 -18.24 -3.74
N ASN A 163 -0.63 -19.28 -4.34
CA ASN A 163 -0.52 -19.55 -5.77
C ASN A 163 -1.48 -18.68 -6.56
N LEU A 164 -1.07 -18.31 -7.77
CA LEU A 164 -1.93 -17.65 -8.73
C LEU A 164 -2.69 -18.72 -9.53
N SER A 165 -4.02 -18.67 -9.50
CA SER A 165 -4.87 -19.56 -10.29
C SER A 165 -5.72 -18.73 -11.27
N VAL A 166 -5.78 -19.19 -12.50
CA VAL A 166 -6.56 -18.58 -13.57
C VAL A 166 -7.64 -19.56 -13.99
N THR A 167 -8.88 -19.10 -14.08
CA THR A 167 -10.00 -19.87 -14.59
C THR A 167 -10.52 -19.21 -15.86
N GLN A 168 -10.44 -19.90 -16.98
CA GLN A 168 -11.03 -19.44 -18.23
C GLN A 168 -12.55 -19.63 -18.19
N THR A 169 -13.28 -18.53 -18.35
CA THR A 169 -14.74 -18.55 -18.33
C THR A 169 -15.32 -18.64 -19.74
N PHE A 170 -14.75 -17.88 -20.67
CA PHE A 170 -15.06 -17.90 -22.09
C PHE A 170 -13.79 -17.66 -22.90
N ALA A 171 -13.91 -17.70 -24.23
CA ALA A 171 -12.81 -17.30 -25.11
C ALA A 171 -12.41 -15.85 -24.77
N ASP A 172 -11.11 -15.62 -24.49
CA ASP A 172 -10.50 -14.34 -24.13
C ASP A 172 -11.07 -13.65 -22.88
N ILE A 173 -11.81 -14.41 -22.04
CA ILE A 173 -12.31 -13.92 -20.74
C ILE A 173 -11.92 -14.87 -19.63
N ASN A 174 -11.10 -14.37 -18.71
CA ASN A 174 -10.55 -15.14 -17.63
C ASN A 174 -10.92 -14.53 -16.27
N SER A 175 -11.16 -15.38 -15.29
CA SER A 175 -11.33 -15.00 -13.89
C SER A 175 -10.05 -15.33 -13.11
N VAL A 176 -9.57 -14.36 -12.34
CA VAL A 176 -8.36 -14.51 -11.53
C VAL A 176 -8.61 -13.97 -10.14
N SER A 177 -8.17 -14.72 -9.13
CA SER A 177 -8.14 -14.26 -7.74
C SER A 177 -6.69 -14.14 -7.28
N VAL A 178 -6.37 -12.98 -6.71
CA VAL A 178 -5.02 -12.66 -6.23
C VAL A 178 -5.08 -12.30 -4.77
N LYS A 179 -4.25 -12.94 -3.97
CA LYS A 179 -4.08 -12.60 -2.57
C LYS A 179 -2.73 -11.95 -2.35
N LEU A 180 -2.75 -10.73 -1.81
CA LEU A 180 -1.57 -9.95 -1.48
C LEU A 180 -1.49 -9.71 0.02
N VAL A 181 -0.29 -9.66 0.55
CA VAL A 181 -0.05 -9.40 1.97
C VAL A 181 1.04 -8.35 2.12
N THR A 182 0.82 -7.40 3.04
CA THR A 182 1.83 -6.37 3.34
C THR A 182 3.07 -6.97 3.96
N VAL A 183 4.22 -6.44 3.57
CA VAL A 183 5.55 -6.74 4.13
C VAL A 183 6.22 -5.43 4.49
N ARG A 184 6.83 -5.38 5.68
CA ARG A 184 7.59 -4.23 6.18
C ARG A 184 8.92 -4.66 6.73
#